data_ac6dc931e686727e5dc2e7222861e33f
#
_entry.id   ac6dc931e686727e5dc2e7222861e33f
#
_cell.length_a   1.000
_cell.length_b   1.000
_cell.length_c   1.000
_cell.angle_alpha   90.00
_cell.angle_beta   90.00
_cell.angle_gamma   90.00
#
_symmetry.space_group_name_H-M   'P 1'
#
loop_
_entity.id
_entity.type
_entity.pdbx_description
1 polymer ?
#
loop_
_entity_poly.entity_id
_entity_poly.type
_entity_poly.pdbx_seq_one_letter_code
_entity_poly.pdbx_strand_id
1 'polypeptide(L)'
;MILAIDIGNTNIVIGCCADGQVIFRERVSTNPTATVLEYAAMLKMAFDMNRADITAVDGAILSSVVPAVTLTMRDAVHKYLHLTPLVVGPGIKTGLRIHIDNPAQLGSDLVVDAVAGIHHYPLPQIIIDMGTATTVSVLDAEGGYRGGMILPGVAVSHDALASRTAQLPKVAFELPKHTIGTNSVDCLKSGLLYGNAGALDGLIDRNNAELNTSCTVVATGGLSSVIAPLCRNKIILDDDLLLKGLSILFEKNKPKN
;
A
#
# COMPACT_ATOMS: atom_id res chain seq x y z
N MET A 1 -13.60 0.14 17.72
CA MET A 1 -12.45 -0.11 16.80
C MET A 1 -12.94 -0.55 15.44
N ILE A 2 -12.13 -0.33 14.38
CA ILE A 2 -12.46 -0.72 13.01
C ILE A 2 -11.42 -1.73 12.53
N LEU A 3 -11.87 -2.88 12.02
CA LEU A 3 -11.00 -3.80 11.31
C LEU A 3 -10.82 -3.28 9.87
N ALA A 4 -9.58 -2.98 9.50
CA ALA A 4 -9.17 -2.55 8.17
C ALA A 4 -8.35 -3.65 7.49
N ILE A 5 -8.73 -4.02 6.27
CA ILE A 5 -8.06 -5.08 5.50
C ILE A 5 -7.77 -4.58 4.10
N ASP A 6 -6.52 -4.72 3.66
CA ASP A 6 -6.15 -4.54 2.26
C ASP A 6 -5.68 -5.85 1.65
N ILE A 7 -6.24 -6.21 0.49
CA ILE A 7 -5.97 -7.46 -0.20
C ILE A 7 -5.23 -7.13 -1.50
N GLY A 8 -3.90 -7.16 -1.42
CA GLY A 8 -3.01 -7.06 -2.57
C GLY A 8 -2.73 -8.41 -3.23
N ASN A 9 -2.12 -8.38 -4.43
CA ASN A 9 -1.78 -9.58 -5.19
C ASN A 9 -0.80 -10.52 -4.47
N THR A 10 0.10 -9.97 -3.67
CA THR A 10 1.15 -10.75 -2.98
C THR A 10 0.88 -10.88 -1.49
N ASN A 11 0.36 -9.82 -0.87
CA ASN A 11 0.16 -9.77 0.58
C ASN A 11 -1.22 -9.20 0.91
N ILE A 12 -1.74 -9.63 2.06
CA ILE A 12 -2.89 -9.03 2.73
C ILE A 12 -2.35 -8.30 3.95
N VAL A 13 -2.74 -7.04 4.11
CA VAL A 13 -2.46 -6.24 5.31
C VAL A 13 -3.74 -6.19 6.14
N ILE A 14 -3.61 -6.52 7.42
CA ILE A 14 -4.71 -6.54 8.40
C ILE A 14 -4.34 -5.61 9.53
N GLY A 15 -5.23 -4.71 9.89
CA GLY A 15 -5.03 -3.84 11.03
C GLY A 15 -6.31 -3.48 11.75
N CYS A 16 -6.19 -3.09 13.00
CA CYS A 16 -7.26 -2.44 13.74
C CYS A 16 -6.94 -0.97 13.94
N CYS A 17 -7.94 -0.13 13.72
CA CYS A 17 -7.84 1.32 13.92
C CYS A 17 -8.83 1.76 15.00
N ALA A 18 -8.39 2.66 15.87
CA ALA A 18 -9.24 3.35 16.85
C ALA A 18 -8.80 4.81 16.93
N ASP A 19 -9.75 5.73 16.94
CA ASP A 19 -9.51 7.18 17.08
C ASP A 19 -8.46 7.72 16.10
N GLY A 20 -8.48 7.19 14.85
CA GLY A 20 -7.54 7.57 13.79
C GLY A 20 -6.12 7.00 13.93
N GLN A 21 -5.88 6.14 14.92
CA GLN A 21 -4.60 5.47 15.15
C GLN A 21 -4.68 3.99 14.77
N VAL A 22 -3.59 3.46 14.22
CA VAL A 22 -3.44 2.02 13.98
C VAL A 22 -2.97 1.36 15.28
N ILE A 23 -3.79 0.47 15.82
CA ILE A 23 -3.54 -0.24 17.08
C ILE A 23 -2.59 -1.40 16.85
N PHE A 24 -2.80 -2.17 15.77
CA PHE A 24 -1.88 -3.18 15.31
C PHE A 24 -1.95 -3.31 13.80
N ARG A 25 -0.89 -3.86 13.22
CA ARG A 25 -0.78 -4.19 11.79
C ARG A 25 -0.09 -5.54 11.64
N GLU A 26 -0.73 -6.42 10.88
CA GLU A 26 -0.17 -7.71 10.48
C GLU A 26 -0.14 -7.85 8.96
N ARG A 27 0.79 -8.65 8.48
CA ARG A 27 0.94 -8.93 7.06
C ARG A 27 1.03 -10.42 6.83
N VAL A 28 0.22 -10.91 5.91
CA VAL A 28 0.21 -12.33 5.50
C VAL A 28 0.26 -12.45 3.99
N SER A 29 0.68 -13.60 3.48
CA SER A 29 0.68 -13.86 2.04
C SER A 29 -0.74 -14.01 1.51
N THR A 30 -1.02 -13.49 0.33
CA THR A 30 -2.28 -13.70 -0.37
C THR A 30 -2.32 -15.14 -0.90
N ASN A 31 -3.32 -15.90 -0.47
CA ASN A 31 -3.57 -17.25 -0.98
C ASN A 31 -4.95 -17.29 -1.68
N PRO A 32 -5.01 -17.27 -3.04
CA PRO A 32 -6.29 -17.30 -3.77
C PRO A 32 -7.11 -18.55 -3.58
N THR A 33 -6.52 -19.63 -3.08
CA THR A 33 -7.17 -20.93 -2.84
C THR A 33 -7.57 -21.16 -1.39
N ALA A 34 -7.24 -20.21 -0.48
CA ALA A 34 -7.61 -20.31 0.92
C ALA A 34 -9.13 -20.28 1.10
N THR A 35 -9.60 -21.09 2.03
CA THR A 35 -11.01 -21.19 2.39
C THR A 35 -11.43 -20.09 3.38
N VAL A 36 -12.73 -19.92 3.55
CA VAL A 36 -13.31 -19.01 4.56
C VAL A 36 -12.78 -19.32 5.97
N LEU A 37 -12.61 -20.62 6.30
CA LEU A 37 -12.11 -21.02 7.62
C LEU A 37 -10.66 -20.63 7.82
N GLU A 38 -9.79 -20.79 6.80
CA GLU A 38 -8.39 -20.42 6.89
C GLU A 38 -8.22 -18.92 7.09
N TYR A 39 -8.94 -18.08 6.33
CA TYR A 39 -8.93 -16.63 6.55
C TYR A 39 -9.54 -16.22 7.90
N ALA A 40 -10.61 -16.88 8.36
CA ALA A 40 -11.17 -16.60 9.69
C ALA A 40 -10.19 -16.98 10.82
N ALA A 41 -9.48 -18.11 10.67
CA ALA A 41 -8.45 -18.52 11.63
C ALA A 41 -7.25 -17.55 11.62
N MET A 42 -6.87 -17.05 10.45
CA MET A 42 -5.83 -16.04 10.31
C MET A 42 -6.23 -14.72 11.00
N LEU A 43 -7.47 -14.24 10.81
CA LEU A 43 -7.99 -13.07 11.51
C LEU A 43 -7.94 -13.28 13.02
N LYS A 44 -8.42 -14.43 13.50
CA LYS A 44 -8.36 -14.79 14.93
C LYS A 44 -6.92 -14.74 15.44
N MET A 45 -5.98 -15.33 14.73
CA MET A 45 -4.57 -15.34 15.11
C MET A 45 -4.00 -13.92 15.18
N ALA A 46 -4.34 -13.04 14.23
CA ALA A 46 -3.91 -11.65 14.26
C ALA A 46 -4.38 -10.92 15.52
N PHE A 47 -5.65 -11.11 15.92
CA PHE A 47 -6.18 -10.52 17.15
C PHE A 47 -5.52 -11.11 18.40
N ASP A 48 -5.41 -12.45 18.50
CA ASP A 48 -4.83 -13.14 19.65
C ASP A 48 -3.36 -12.72 19.87
N MET A 49 -2.55 -12.68 18.82
CA MET A 49 -1.12 -12.31 18.90
C MET A 49 -0.92 -10.87 19.33
N ASN A 50 -1.80 -9.97 18.93
CA ASN A 50 -1.74 -8.55 19.29
C ASN A 50 -2.54 -8.24 20.58
N ARG A 51 -3.15 -9.25 21.23
CA ARG A 51 -3.98 -9.11 22.43
C ARG A 51 -5.07 -8.05 22.26
N ALA A 52 -5.61 -7.94 21.04
CA ALA A 52 -6.63 -6.97 20.72
C ALA A 52 -8.03 -7.50 21.13
N ASP A 53 -8.82 -6.62 21.74
CA ASP A 53 -10.17 -6.97 22.17
C ASP A 53 -11.13 -7.00 20.98
N ILE A 54 -11.53 -8.21 20.58
CA ILE A 54 -12.49 -8.44 19.50
C ILE A 54 -13.85 -7.78 19.78
N THR A 55 -14.27 -7.67 21.04
CA THR A 55 -15.57 -7.11 21.41
C THR A 55 -15.64 -5.59 21.21
N ALA A 56 -14.48 -4.94 21.10
CA ALA A 56 -14.37 -3.51 20.81
C ALA A 56 -14.44 -3.20 19.29
N VAL A 57 -14.51 -4.22 18.43
CA VAL A 57 -14.62 -4.03 16.97
C VAL A 57 -16.09 -3.87 16.59
N ASP A 58 -16.45 -2.69 16.14
CA ASP A 58 -17.82 -2.28 15.78
C ASP A 58 -18.02 -2.10 14.26
N GLY A 59 -16.96 -2.29 13.47
CA GLY A 59 -17.03 -2.21 12.03
C GLY A 59 -15.83 -2.81 11.32
N ALA A 60 -15.99 -3.08 10.02
CA ALA A 60 -14.93 -3.59 9.19
C ALA A 60 -14.98 -2.95 7.78
N ILE A 61 -13.82 -2.74 7.19
CA ILE A 61 -13.68 -2.25 5.82
C ILE A 61 -12.56 -3.02 5.11
N LEU A 62 -12.75 -3.31 3.84
CA LEU A 62 -11.73 -3.94 3.02
C LEU A 62 -11.55 -3.25 1.66
N SER A 63 -10.30 -3.10 1.27
CA SER A 63 -9.85 -2.81 -0.08
C SER A 63 -9.33 -4.10 -0.71
N SER A 64 -9.52 -4.26 -2.00
CA SER A 64 -9.02 -5.46 -2.69
C SER A 64 -8.80 -5.20 -4.18
N VAL A 65 -7.66 -5.66 -4.65
CA VAL A 65 -7.33 -5.80 -6.08
C VAL A 65 -7.31 -7.27 -6.52
N VAL A 66 -7.82 -8.20 -5.68
CA VAL A 66 -7.87 -9.64 -5.94
C VAL A 66 -9.31 -10.16 -5.80
N PRO A 67 -10.14 -10.10 -6.85
CA PRO A 67 -11.56 -10.46 -6.79
C PRO A 67 -11.82 -11.86 -6.24
N ALA A 68 -10.95 -12.83 -6.53
CA ALA A 68 -11.08 -14.21 -6.06
C ALA A 68 -11.01 -14.34 -4.53
N VAL A 69 -10.30 -13.42 -3.85
CA VAL A 69 -10.13 -13.43 -2.38
C VAL A 69 -11.18 -12.56 -1.69
N THR A 70 -11.68 -11.54 -2.38
CA THR A 70 -12.58 -10.53 -1.78
C THR A 70 -13.81 -11.15 -1.10
N LEU A 71 -14.51 -12.05 -1.79
CA LEU A 71 -15.70 -12.71 -1.25
C LEU A 71 -15.35 -13.63 -0.09
N THR A 72 -14.30 -14.42 -0.23
CA THR A 72 -13.85 -15.35 0.81
C THR A 72 -13.44 -14.60 2.09
N MET A 73 -12.74 -13.47 1.94
CA MET A 73 -12.36 -12.63 3.08
C MET A 73 -13.58 -11.98 3.74
N ARG A 74 -14.52 -11.46 2.95
CA ARG A 74 -15.78 -10.91 3.48
C ARG A 74 -16.53 -11.94 4.34
N ASP A 75 -16.64 -13.17 3.82
CA ASP A 75 -17.32 -14.25 4.54
C ASP A 75 -16.51 -14.70 5.76
N ALA A 76 -15.17 -14.62 5.73
CA ALA A 76 -14.31 -14.87 6.89
C ALA A 76 -14.49 -13.81 7.99
N VAL A 77 -14.58 -12.53 7.63
CA VAL A 77 -14.89 -11.44 8.56
C VAL A 77 -16.27 -11.68 9.19
N HIS A 78 -17.27 -12.01 8.38
CA HIS A 78 -18.60 -12.31 8.90
C HIS A 78 -18.61 -13.53 9.84
N LYS A 79 -17.89 -14.58 9.47
CA LYS A 79 -17.77 -15.81 10.30
C LYS A 79 -17.12 -15.55 11.65
N TYR A 80 -16.11 -14.70 11.69
CA TYR A 80 -15.32 -14.48 12.90
C TYR A 80 -15.85 -13.35 13.78
N LEU A 81 -16.28 -12.23 13.17
CA LEU A 81 -16.70 -11.02 13.88
C LEU A 81 -18.21 -10.78 13.86
N HIS A 82 -18.97 -11.55 13.09
CA HIS A 82 -20.39 -11.32 12.81
C HIS A 82 -20.70 -9.94 12.19
N LEU A 83 -19.70 -9.33 11.54
CA LEU A 83 -19.79 -8.05 10.86
C LEU A 83 -19.80 -8.24 9.34
N THR A 84 -20.51 -7.37 8.63
CA THR A 84 -20.42 -7.27 7.17
C THR A 84 -19.50 -6.12 6.82
N PRO A 85 -18.29 -6.36 6.26
CA PRO A 85 -17.37 -5.30 5.95
C PRO A 85 -17.86 -4.44 4.80
N LEU A 86 -17.60 -3.13 4.86
CA LEU A 86 -17.65 -2.27 3.69
C LEU A 86 -16.54 -2.68 2.71
N VAL A 87 -16.84 -2.70 1.42
CA VAL A 87 -15.86 -2.98 0.37
C VAL A 87 -15.59 -1.71 -0.40
N VAL A 88 -14.31 -1.30 -0.46
CA VAL A 88 -13.91 -0.12 -1.25
C VAL A 88 -14.11 -0.42 -2.73
N GLY A 89 -14.92 0.41 -3.39
CA GLY A 89 -15.28 0.22 -4.79
C GLY A 89 -16.36 1.21 -5.24
N PRO A 90 -17.01 0.95 -6.37
CA PRO A 90 -18.08 1.81 -6.87
C PRO A 90 -19.18 2.02 -5.84
N GLY A 91 -19.55 3.28 -5.62
CA GLY A 91 -20.60 3.67 -4.65
C GLY A 91 -20.10 4.10 -3.28
N ILE A 92 -18.84 3.83 -2.92
CA ILE A 92 -18.25 4.38 -1.70
C ILE A 92 -17.97 5.87 -1.85
N LYS A 93 -18.33 6.64 -0.81
CA LYS A 93 -18.05 8.08 -0.75
C LYS A 93 -16.59 8.29 -0.32
N THR A 94 -15.73 8.58 -1.27
CA THR A 94 -14.31 8.87 -1.00
C THR A 94 -14.08 10.34 -0.69
N GLY A 95 -14.82 11.24 -1.32
CA GLY A 95 -14.54 12.67 -1.35
C GLY A 95 -13.37 13.03 -2.27
N LEU A 96 -12.76 12.05 -2.94
CA LEU A 96 -11.66 12.24 -3.87
C LEU A 96 -12.23 12.68 -5.25
N ARG A 97 -11.69 13.77 -5.78
CA ARG A 97 -11.91 14.16 -7.17
C ARG A 97 -10.89 13.46 -8.05
N ILE A 98 -11.34 12.69 -9.03
CA ILE A 98 -10.47 11.88 -9.88
C ILE A 98 -10.48 12.47 -11.29
N HIS A 99 -9.31 12.90 -11.78
CA HIS A 99 -9.11 13.61 -13.05
C HIS A 99 -8.38 12.75 -14.10
N ILE A 100 -8.54 11.42 -14.03
CA ILE A 100 -8.01 10.52 -15.06
C ILE A 100 -9.10 10.20 -16.11
N ASP A 101 -8.69 9.73 -17.28
CA ASP A 101 -9.59 9.47 -18.41
C ASP A 101 -10.72 8.50 -18.06
N ASN A 102 -10.41 7.45 -17.29
CA ASN A 102 -11.39 6.47 -16.83
C ASN A 102 -11.25 6.22 -15.32
N PRO A 103 -12.02 6.95 -14.49
CA PRO A 103 -11.98 6.79 -13.02
C PRO A 103 -12.27 5.38 -12.51
N ALA A 104 -13.01 4.56 -13.27
CA ALA A 104 -13.32 3.18 -12.88
C ALA A 104 -12.09 2.23 -12.95
N GLN A 105 -11.01 2.64 -13.60
CA GLN A 105 -9.77 1.88 -13.68
C GLN A 105 -8.81 2.17 -12.51
N LEU A 106 -9.11 3.17 -11.68
CA LEU A 106 -8.27 3.47 -10.52
C LEU A 106 -8.42 2.37 -9.47
N GLY A 107 -7.31 1.75 -9.10
CA GLY A 107 -7.27 0.72 -8.07
C GLY A 107 -7.80 1.23 -6.73
N SER A 108 -8.46 0.36 -5.97
CA SER A 108 -9.00 0.70 -4.67
C SER A 108 -7.91 1.11 -3.67
N ASP A 109 -6.75 0.49 -3.72
CA ASP A 109 -5.55 0.80 -2.96
C ASP A 109 -5.07 2.25 -3.21
N LEU A 110 -4.98 2.67 -4.48
CA LEU A 110 -4.59 4.03 -4.84
C LEU A 110 -5.59 5.08 -4.36
N VAL A 111 -6.89 4.76 -4.39
CA VAL A 111 -7.95 5.61 -3.83
C VAL A 111 -7.79 5.76 -2.31
N VAL A 112 -7.53 4.65 -1.62
CA VAL A 112 -7.35 4.61 -0.17
C VAL A 112 -6.13 5.43 0.25
N ASP A 113 -5.00 5.23 -0.42
CA ASP A 113 -3.76 6.00 -0.16
C ASP A 113 -3.94 7.49 -0.42
N ALA A 114 -4.62 7.86 -1.51
CA ALA A 114 -4.91 9.25 -1.82
C ALA A 114 -5.79 9.92 -0.73
N VAL A 115 -6.82 9.21 -0.25
CA VAL A 115 -7.68 9.71 0.84
C VAL A 115 -6.89 9.91 2.13
N ALA A 116 -6.00 8.98 2.47
CA ALA A 116 -5.11 9.11 3.62
C ALA A 116 -4.14 10.28 3.45
N GLY A 117 -3.51 10.38 2.28
CA GLY A 117 -2.58 11.45 1.95
C GLY A 117 -3.21 12.83 2.15
N ILE A 118 -4.37 13.08 1.54
CA ILE A 118 -5.10 14.35 1.66
C ILE A 118 -5.43 14.69 3.11
N HIS A 119 -5.73 13.68 3.93
CA HIS A 119 -6.12 13.89 5.31
C HIS A 119 -4.94 14.20 6.24
N HIS A 120 -3.77 13.60 5.98
CA HIS A 120 -2.65 13.62 6.92
C HIS A 120 -1.48 14.51 6.49
N TYR A 121 -1.38 14.89 5.21
CA TYR A 121 -0.20 15.57 4.69
C TYR A 121 -0.57 16.81 3.85
N PRO A 122 0.34 17.81 3.79
CA PRO A 122 0.13 18.99 2.94
C PRO A 122 0.03 18.66 1.46
N LEU A 123 -0.84 19.38 0.74
CA LEU A 123 -0.97 19.35 -0.72
C LEU A 123 -0.05 20.41 -1.38
N PRO A 124 0.34 20.25 -2.65
CA PRO A 124 0.16 19.06 -3.49
C PRO A 124 1.06 17.90 -3.05
N GLN A 125 0.73 16.66 -3.51
CA GLN A 125 1.40 15.46 -3.03
C GLN A 125 1.82 14.51 -4.14
N ILE A 126 2.89 13.78 -3.88
CA ILE A 126 3.28 12.56 -4.59
C ILE A 126 3.24 11.42 -3.55
N ILE A 127 2.40 10.42 -3.81
CA ILE A 127 2.32 9.22 -2.96
C ILE A 127 2.97 8.07 -3.71
N ILE A 128 3.92 7.40 -3.07
CA ILE A 128 4.67 6.28 -3.63
C ILE A 128 4.32 5.03 -2.81
N ASP A 129 3.65 4.05 -3.42
CA ASP A 129 3.48 2.73 -2.81
C ASP A 129 4.45 1.73 -3.44
N MET A 130 5.32 1.16 -2.61
CA MET A 130 6.36 0.20 -3.00
C MET A 130 5.93 -1.23 -2.71
N GLY A 131 4.92 -1.68 -3.44
CA GLY A 131 4.33 -3.01 -3.38
C GLY A 131 4.87 -3.98 -4.44
N THR A 132 3.97 -4.85 -4.95
CA THR A 132 4.25 -5.75 -6.09
C THR A 132 4.60 -4.94 -7.35
N ALA A 133 3.86 -3.89 -7.61
CA ALA A 133 4.28 -2.77 -8.44
C ALA A 133 4.74 -1.62 -7.54
N THR A 134 5.60 -0.73 -8.04
CA THR A 134 5.80 0.57 -7.42
C THR A 134 4.89 1.56 -8.14
N THR A 135 3.90 2.09 -7.44
CA THR A 135 3.00 3.12 -7.99
C THR A 135 3.39 4.50 -7.46
N VAL A 136 3.22 5.50 -8.31
CA VAL A 136 3.44 6.91 -7.98
C VAL A 136 2.15 7.66 -8.32
N SER A 137 1.43 8.10 -7.32
CA SER A 137 0.17 8.84 -7.44
C SER A 137 0.41 10.34 -7.23
N VAL A 138 -0.22 11.17 -8.04
CA VAL A 138 -0.05 12.63 -8.02
C VAL A 138 -1.36 13.30 -7.65
N LEU A 139 -1.33 14.10 -6.58
CA LEU A 139 -2.44 14.91 -6.10
C LEU A 139 -2.11 16.40 -6.26
N ASP A 140 -3.01 17.15 -6.87
CA ASP A 140 -2.85 18.60 -7.04
C ASP A 140 -3.10 19.40 -5.75
N ALA A 141 -2.95 20.71 -5.83
CA ALA A 141 -3.12 21.62 -4.69
C ALA A 141 -4.54 21.63 -4.12
N GLU A 142 -5.54 21.23 -4.91
CA GLU A 142 -6.94 21.10 -4.50
C GLU A 142 -7.30 19.70 -4.03
N GLY A 143 -6.33 18.77 -3.95
CA GLY A 143 -6.55 17.38 -3.57
C GLY A 143 -7.20 16.54 -4.67
N GLY A 144 -7.12 16.97 -5.92
CA GLY A 144 -7.56 16.18 -7.08
C GLY A 144 -6.52 15.13 -7.46
N TYR A 145 -6.94 13.88 -7.68
CA TYR A 145 -6.10 12.83 -8.20
C TYR A 145 -5.86 13.04 -9.71
N ARG A 146 -4.64 13.42 -10.08
CA ARG A 146 -4.27 13.80 -11.46
C ARG A 146 -3.86 12.62 -12.32
N GLY A 147 -3.47 11.53 -11.71
CA GLY A 147 -2.92 10.36 -12.38
C GLY A 147 -1.67 9.86 -11.68
N GLY A 148 -0.86 9.08 -12.37
CA GLY A 148 0.35 8.52 -11.77
C GLY A 148 1.18 7.68 -12.72
N MET A 149 2.19 7.01 -12.16
CA MET A 149 3.08 6.11 -12.87
C MET A 149 3.06 4.74 -12.20
N ILE A 150 3.30 3.71 -13.00
CA ILE A 150 3.43 2.33 -12.53
C ILE A 150 4.78 1.80 -13.00
N LEU A 151 5.59 1.37 -12.06
CA LEU A 151 6.88 0.74 -12.30
C LEU A 151 6.84 -0.70 -11.81
N PRO A 152 7.69 -1.59 -12.33
CA PRO A 152 7.91 -2.88 -11.72
C PRO A 152 8.37 -2.71 -10.28
N GLY A 153 7.76 -3.42 -9.33
CA GLY A 153 8.23 -3.43 -7.94
C GLY A 153 9.64 -3.99 -7.83
N VAL A 154 10.38 -3.57 -6.80
CA VAL A 154 11.80 -3.96 -6.62
C VAL A 154 11.95 -5.47 -6.53
N ALA A 155 11.06 -6.15 -5.78
CA ALA A 155 11.08 -7.61 -5.66
C ALA A 155 10.77 -8.30 -6.98
N VAL A 156 9.79 -7.80 -7.75
CA VAL A 156 9.43 -8.34 -9.08
C VAL A 156 10.60 -8.15 -10.06
N SER A 157 11.25 -7.00 -10.04
CA SER A 157 12.43 -6.73 -10.87
C SER A 157 13.58 -7.69 -10.54
N HIS A 158 13.81 -7.94 -9.26
CA HIS A 158 14.81 -8.89 -8.78
C HIS A 158 14.49 -10.32 -9.22
N ASP A 159 13.26 -10.77 -8.99
CA ASP A 159 12.83 -12.12 -9.39
C ASP A 159 12.89 -12.31 -10.91
N ALA A 160 12.57 -11.28 -11.69
CA ALA A 160 12.69 -11.30 -13.15
C ALA A 160 14.14 -11.46 -13.59
N LEU A 161 15.09 -10.75 -12.97
CA LEU A 161 16.52 -10.91 -13.26
C LEU A 161 17.03 -12.32 -12.88
N ALA A 162 16.72 -12.78 -11.68
CA ALA A 162 17.16 -14.09 -11.19
C ALA A 162 16.58 -15.26 -12.01
N SER A 163 15.32 -15.14 -12.48
CA SER A 163 14.68 -16.21 -13.25
C SER A 163 15.03 -16.21 -14.75
N ARG A 164 15.43 -15.07 -15.32
CA ARG A 164 15.73 -14.91 -16.75
C ARG A 164 17.21 -14.89 -17.08
N THR A 165 18.09 -15.06 -16.11
CA THR A 165 19.53 -15.12 -16.30
C THR A 165 20.11 -16.38 -15.68
N ALA A 166 21.12 -16.97 -16.33
CA ALA A 166 21.70 -18.23 -15.88
C ALA A 166 22.62 -18.10 -14.63
N GLN A 167 23.12 -16.90 -14.33
CA GLN A 167 24.18 -16.71 -13.34
C GLN A 167 23.86 -15.70 -12.24
N LEU A 168 22.74 -14.96 -12.33
CA LEU A 168 22.40 -13.98 -11.31
C LEU A 168 21.65 -14.65 -10.15
N PRO A 169 22.20 -14.61 -8.92
CA PRO A 169 21.57 -15.22 -7.77
C PRO A 169 20.43 -14.35 -7.22
N LYS A 170 19.56 -14.94 -6.40
CA LYS A 170 18.71 -14.15 -5.51
C LYS A 170 19.56 -13.51 -4.41
N VAL A 171 19.30 -12.22 -4.16
CA VAL A 171 20.01 -11.44 -3.14
C VAL A 171 19.01 -10.83 -2.15
N ALA A 172 19.46 -10.60 -0.92
CA ALA A 172 18.68 -9.85 0.07
C ALA A 172 18.68 -8.34 -0.27
N PHE A 173 17.61 -7.63 0.09
CA PHE A 173 17.49 -6.18 -0.07
C PHE A 173 18.25 -5.46 1.06
N GLU A 174 19.57 -5.58 1.01
CA GLU A 174 20.51 -5.00 1.95
C GLU A 174 21.48 -4.08 1.21
N LEU A 175 21.91 -3.01 1.88
CA LEU A 175 22.85 -2.06 1.31
C LEU A 175 24.19 -2.76 0.98
N PRO A 176 24.70 -2.60 -0.24
CA PRO A 176 26.06 -3.02 -0.55
C PRO A 176 27.08 -2.12 0.17
N LYS A 177 28.30 -2.61 0.35
CA LYS A 177 29.38 -1.83 0.99
C LYS A 177 29.73 -0.56 0.21
N HIS A 178 29.63 -0.64 -1.12
CA HIS A 178 29.95 0.45 -2.04
C HIS A 178 28.90 0.52 -3.15
N THR A 179 28.63 1.72 -3.66
CA THR A 179 27.73 1.92 -4.81
C THR A 179 28.23 1.18 -6.05
N ILE A 180 29.54 1.13 -6.26
CA ILE A 180 30.16 0.37 -7.35
C ILE A 180 30.42 -1.04 -6.82
N GLY A 181 29.60 -2.01 -7.23
CA GLY A 181 29.80 -3.42 -6.90
C GLY A 181 30.97 -4.02 -7.68
N THR A 182 31.74 -4.89 -7.04
CA THR A 182 32.90 -5.58 -7.66
C THR A 182 32.66 -7.08 -7.84
N ASN A 183 31.45 -7.55 -7.52
CA ASN A 183 30.96 -8.91 -7.75
C ASN A 183 29.48 -8.87 -8.09
N SER A 184 28.92 -9.96 -8.64
CA SER A 184 27.53 -10.01 -9.10
C SER A 184 26.51 -9.72 -8.01
N VAL A 185 26.75 -10.14 -6.77
CA VAL A 185 25.85 -9.92 -5.63
C VAL A 185 25.77 -8.43 -5.29
N ASP A 186 26.93 -7.77 -5.14
CA ASP A 186 26.97 -6.34 -4.81
C ASP A 186 26.49 -5.48 -5.98
N CYS A 187 26.79 -5.88 -7.23
CA CYS A 187 26.25 -5.21 -8.42
C CYS A 187 24.71 -5.27 -8.46
N LEU A 188 24.12 -6.44 -8.18
CA LEU A 188 22.66 -6.60 -8.10
C LEU A 188 22.04 -5.77 -6.97
N LYS A 189 22.61 -5.86 -5.75
CA LYS A 189 22.15 -5.06 -4.61
C LYS A 189 22.20 -3.57 -4.95
N SER A 190 23.32 -3.11 -5.48
CA SER A 190 23.51 -1.71 -5.86
C SER A 190 22.50 -1.27 -6.93
N GLY A 191 22.36 -2.04 -8.01
CA GLY A 191 21.44 -1.74 -9.10
C GLY A 191 19.98 -1.72 -8.64
N LEU A 192 19.56 -2.69 -7.81
CA LEU A 192 18.20 -2.75 -7.28
C LEU A 192 17.90 -1.57 -6.34
N LEU A 193 18.79 -1.26 -5.41
CA LEU A 193 18.52 -0.24 -4.41
C LEU A 193 18.74 1.17 -4.93
N TYR A 194 19.94 1.49 -5.39
CA TYR A 194 20.25 2.84 -5.88
C TYR A 194 19.58 3.14 -7.22
N GLY A 195 19.37 2.11 -8.06
CA GLY A 195 18.63 2.27 -9.32
C GLY A 195 17.18 2.69 -9.09
N ASN A 196 16.49 2.04 -8.13
CA ASN A 196 15.12 2.43 -7.77
C ASN A 196 15.09 3.80 -7.08
N ALA A 197 16.02 4.10 -6.14
CA ALA A 197 16.11 5.42 -5.54
C ALA A 197 16.31 6.53 -6.59
N GLY A 198 17.22 6.31 -7.55
CA GLY A 198 17.45 7.25 -8.65
C GLY A 198 16.25 7.40 -9.58
N ALA A 199 15.51 6.32 -9.83
CA ALA A 199 14.27 6.38 -10.60
C ALA A 199 13.20 7.21 -9.88
N LEU A 200 13.01 6.99 -8.57
CA LEU A 200 12.06 7.77 -7.76
C LEU A 200 12.44 9.25 -7.72
N ASP A 201 13.71 9.59 -7.48
CA ASP A 201 14.20 10.96 -7.52
C ASP A 201 13.88 11.63 -8.86
N GLY A 202 14.19 10.94 -9.97
CA GLY A 202 13.90 11.45 -11.30
C GLY A 202 12.43 11.64 -11.60
N LEU A 203 11.54 10.80 -11.05
CA LEU A 203 10.08 10.95 -11.17
C LEU A 203 9.55 12.10 -10.31
N ILE A 204 10.03 12.23 -9.08
CA ILE A 204 9.66 13.34 -8.18
C ILE A 204 10.03 14.67 -8.83
N ASP A 205 11.26 14.79 -9.34
CA ASP A 205 11.74 16.01 -9.98
C ASP A 205 10.87 16.38 -11.22
N ARG A 206 10.50 15.39 -12.06
CA ARG A 206 9.63 15.61 -13.23
C ARG A 206 8.22 16.02 -12.86
N ASN A 207 7.61 15.37 -11.84
CA ASN A 207 6.29 15.74 -11.38
C ASN A 207 6.26 17.14 -10.77
N ASN A 208 7.27 17.50 -9.98
CA ASN A 208 7.41 18.84 -9.43
C ASN A 208 7.55 19.90 -10.56
N ALA A 209 8.31 19.59 -11.61
CA ALA A 209 8.44 20.46 -12.76
C ALA A 209 7.13 20.60 -13.55
N GLU A 210 6.39 19.51 -13.78
CA GLU A 210 5.10 19.51 -14.49
C GLU A 210 4.04 20.30 -13.74
N LEU A 211 3.97 20.13 -12.40
CA LEU A 211 3.05 20.87 -11.54
C LEU A 211 3.53 22.29 -11.22
N ASN A 212 4.76 22.65 -11.62
CA ASN A 212 5.43 23.91 -11.29
C ASN A 212 5.40 24.24 -9.79
N THR A 213 5.62 23.22 -8.95
CA THR A 213 5.60 23.34 -7.48
C THR A 213 6.41 22.22 -6.85
N SER A 214 6.71 22.37 -5.54
CA SER A 214 7.33 21.30 -4.75
C SER A 214 6.25 20.53 -4.00
N CYS A 215 6.11 19.24 -4.30
CA CYS A 215 5.15 18.36 -3.67
C CYS A 215 5.65 17.81 -2.34
N THR A 216 4.74 17.57 -1.42
CA THR A 216 5.00 16.67 -0.28
C THR A 216 5.08 15.25 -0.80
N VAL A 217 6.18 14.54 -0.53
CA VAL A 217 6.36 13.16 -0.99
C VAL A 217 6.16 12.22 0.19
N VAL A 218 5.22 11.29 0.05
CA VAL A 218 4.91 10.26 1.06
C VAL A 218 5.17 8.90 0.45
N ALA A 219 5.83 8.00 1.16
CA ALA A 219 6.05 6.63 0.71
C ALA A 219 5.50 5.61 1.71
N THR A 220 4.89 4.57 1.16
CA THR A 220 4.38 3.39 1.85
C THR A 220 4.82 2.11 1.14
N GLY A 221 4.40 0.96 1.64
CA GLY A 221 4.73 -0.33 1.04
C GLY A 221 5.99 -0.98 1.61
N GLY A 222 6.13 -2.29 1.34
CA GLY A 222 7.08 -3.15 2.08
C GLY A 222 8.57 -2.85 1.91
N LEU A 223 8.97 -2.15 0.83
CA LEU A 223 10.37 -1.77 0.59
C LEU A 223 10.62 -0.27 0.68
N SER A 224 9.62 0.50 1.05
CA SER A 224 9.73 1.96 1.21
C SER A 224 10.79 2.35 2.24
N SER A 225 10.84 1.65 3.38
CA SER A 225 11.82 1.90 4.44
C SER A 225 13.27 1.63 4.03
N VAL A 226 13.47 0.79 3.00
CA VAL A 226 14.82 0.47 2.48
C VAL A 226 15.24 1.46 1.39
N ILE A 227 14.31 1.86 0.51
CA ILE A 227 14.62 2.67 -0.68
C ILE A 227 14.53 4.18 -0.41
N ALA A 228 13.51 4.65 0.31
CA ALA A 228 13.30 6.08 0.54
C ALA A 228 14.51 6.78 1.20
N PRO A 229 15.22 6.18 2.18
CA PRO A 229 16.41 6.80 2.75
C PRO A 229 17.59 6.97 1.78
N LEU A 230 17.55 6.30 0.61
CA LEU A 230 18.58 6.39 -0.43
C LEU A 230 18.27 7.47 -1.46
N CYS A 231 17.06 8.00 -1.46
CA CYS A 231 16.66 9.09 -2.33
C CYS A 231 17.27 10.41 -1.87
N ARG A 232 17.51 11.31 -2.84
CA ARG A 232 17.96 12.70 -2.60
C ARG A 232 16.81 13.59 -2.15
N ASN A 233 15.62 13.31 -2.68
CA ASN A 233 14.41 14.01 -2.29
C ASN A 233 13.98 13.60 -0.89
N LYS A 234 13.43 14.56 -0.13
CA LYS A 234 12.86 14.27 1.19
C LYS A 234 11.56 13.49 1.02
N ILE A 235 11.53 12.29 1.55
CA ILE A 235 10.36 11.39 1.50
C ILE A 235 9.90 11.10 2.93
N ILE A 236 8.62 11.27 3.21
CA ILE A 236 7.99 10.91 4.48
C ILE A 236 7.56 9.44 4.38
N LEU A 237 8.02 8.63 5.32
CA LEU A 237 7.59 7.22 5.40
C LEU A 237 6.33 7.11 6.25
N ASP A 238 5.32 6.43 5.72
CA ASP A 238 4.09 6.09 6.44
C ASP A 238 3.64 4.67 6.08
N ASP A 239 4.10 3.71 6.83
CA ASP A 239 3.78 2.30 6.65
C ASP A 239 2.30 1.97 6.91
N ASP A 240 1.59 2.87 7.60
CA ASP A 240 0.18 2.70 7.97
C ASP A 240 -0.78 3.50 7.07
N LEU A 241 -0.26 4.16 6.03
CA LEU A 241 -1.02 5.07 5.17
C LEU A 241 -2.33 4.43 4.69
N LEU A 242 -2.25 3.23 4.17
CA LEU A 242 -3.40 2.50 3.64
C LEU A 242 -4.44 2.16 4.72
N LEU A 243 -4.01 1.69 5.90
CA LEU A 243 -4.92 1.40 7.01
C LEU A 243 -5.61 2.67 7.53
N LYS A 244 -4.88 3.78 7.60
CA LYS A 244 -5.44 5.10 7.94
C LYS A 244 -6.51 5.53 6.92
N GLY A 245 -6.23 5.34 5.62
CA GLY A 245 -7.17 5.64 4.55
C GLY A 245 -8.44 4.81 4.63
N LEU A 246 -8.31 3.52 4.91
CA LEU A 246 -9.46 2.63 5.14
C LEU A 246 -10.29 3.11 6.33
N SER A 247 -9.66 3.47 7.44
CA SER A 247 -10.36 3.99 8.62
C SER A 247 -11.13 5.27 8.29
N ILE A 248 -10.54 6.21 7.56
CA ILE A 248 -11.21 7.44 7.11
C ILE A 248 -12.41 7.13 6.21
N LEU A 249 -12.24 6.20 5.26
CA LEU A 249 -13.32 5.78 4.36
C LEU A 249 -14.46 5.11 5.12
N PHE A 250 -14.17 4.28 6.12
CA PHE A 250 -15.20 3.69 6.96
C PHE A 250 -16.03 4.76 7.67
N GLU A 251 -15.38 5.72 8.33
CA GLU A 251 -16.06 6.80 9.04
C GLU A 251 -16.95 7.67 8.13
N LYS A 252 -16.51 7.91 6.87
CA LYS A 252 -17.29 8.65 5.87
C LYS A 252 -18.54 7.89 5.38
N ASN A 253 -18.55 6.57 5.47
CA ASN A 253 -19.56 5.70 4.87
C ASN A 253 -20.39 4.90 5.89
N LYS A 254 -20.06 4.96 7.17
CA LYS A 254 -20.88 4.30 8.19
C LYS A 254 -22.30 4.87 8.19
N PRO A 255 -23.33 4.04 8.40
CA PRO A 255 -24.69 4.52 8.52
C PRO A 255 -24.76 5.63 9.58
N LYS A 256 -25.44 6.73 9.24
CA LYS A 256 -25.77 7.75 10.24
C LYS A 256 -26.92 7.17 11.06
N ASN A 257 -26.67 6.93 12.34
CA ASN A 257 -27.72 6.60 13.31
C ASN A 257 -28.73 7.74 13.41
#